data_9f80f4fba72b798822221619cefc1834
#
_entry.id   9f80f4fba72b798822221619cefc1834
#
_cell.length_a   1.000
_cell.length_b   1.000
_cell.length_c   1.000
_cell.angle_alpha   90.00
_cell.angle_beta   90.00
_cell.angle_gamma   90.00
#
_symmetry.space_group_name_H-M   'P 1'
#
loop_
_entity.id
_entity.type
_entity.pdbx_description
1 polymer ?
#
loop_
_entity_poly.entity_id
_entity_poly.type
_entity_poly.pdbx_seq_one_letter_code
_entity_poly.pdbx_strand_id
1 'polypeptide(L)'
;MKVYDDFDSGTIPLTRKAGRYLFMALEHESLHAETLLYMLLQRAGTGTIPPPGFAVPPWDSLKASWDLIPPPRAATITLGPATITLGHDDSEIGDENDSTIENHEFGWDNEHPRRTVDVGKFTISWRPVTNGELYSFYITEGKDKIELPASWIKEGDQILVSSH
;
A
#
# COMPACT_ATOMS: atom_id res chain seq x y z
N MET A 1 20.50 18.15 2.32
CA MET A 1 20.81 17.96 0.92
C MET A 1 22.29 17.89 0.62
N LYS A 2 23.14 18.42 1.49
CA LYS A 2 24.60 18.29 1.31
C LYS A 2 25.09 16.86 1.00
N VAL A 3 24.50 15.84 1.64
CA VAL A 3 24.90 14.42 1.42
C VAL A 3 24.64 13.98 -0.02
N TYR A 4 23.52 14.36 -0.62
CA TYR A 4 23.23 14.05 -2.03
C TYR A 4 24.16 14.80 -2.97
N ASP A 5 24.44 16.06 -2.68
CA ASP A 5 25.39 16.86 -3.47
C ASP A 5 26.80 16.25 -3.40
N ASP A 6 27.20 15.71 -2.24
CA ASP A 6 28.48 15.03 -2.02
C ASP A 6 28.56 13.69 -2.79
N PHE A 7 27.46 12.94 -2.90
CA PHE A 7 27.38 11.75 -3.76
C PHE A 7 27.44 12.11 -5.25
N ASP A 8 26.65 13.10 -5.69
CA ASP A 8 26.59 13.54 -7.09
C ASP A 8 27.93 14.10 -7.58
N SER A 9 28.65 14.79 -6.71
CA SER A 9 30.01 15.31 -7.01
C SER A 9 31.13 14.26 -6.90
N GLY A 10 30.81 13.06 -6.40
CA GLY A 10 31.80 12.04 -6.14
C GLY A 10 32.71 12.33 -4.93
N THR A 11 32.40 13.34 -4.12
CA THR A 11 33.12 13.65 -2.88
C THR A 11 33.03 12.53 -1.86
N ILE A 12 31.84 11.85 -1.82
CA ILE A 12 31.60 10.63 -1.05
C ILE A 12 31.25 9.53 -2.03
N PRO A 13 31.91 8.36 -1.97
CA PRO A 13 31.57 7.25 -2.84
C PRO A 13 30.19 6.67 -2.47
N LEU A 14 29.35 6.45 -3.46
CA LEU A 14 28.08 5.76 -3.29
C LEU A 14 28.34 4.23 -3.23
N THR A 15 28.67 3.76 -2.04
CA THR A 15 28.92 2.34 -1.78
C THR A 15 27.61 1.56 -1.63
N ARG A 16 27.65 0.23 -1.73
CA ARG A 16 26.52 -0.65 -1.48
C ARG A 16 25.87 -0.39 -0.10
N LYS A 17 26.69 -0.22 0.94
CA LYS A 17 26.22 0.12 2.30
C LYS A 17 25.49 1.47 2.33
N ALA A 18 26.04 2.50 1.66
CA ALA A 18 25.38 3.80 1.55
C ALA A 18 24.06 3.71 0.78
N GLY A 19 24.03 2.98 -0.33
CA GLY A 19 22.83 2.71 -1.11
C GLY A 19 21.75 2.01 -0.27
N ARG A 20 22.11 0.99 0.49
CA ARG A 20 21.19 0.32 1.42
C ARG A 20 20.57 1.30 2.42
N TYR A 21 21.39 2.12 3.09
CA TYR A 21 20.85 3.07 4.06
C TYR A 21 19.91 4.09 3.45
N LEU A 22 20.22 4.60 2.25
CA LEU A 22 19.33 5.53 1.55
C LEU A 22 18.00 4.87 1.15
N PHE A 23 18.07 3.65 0.60
CA PHE A 23 16.88 2.89 0.21
C PHE A 23 16.01 2.56 1.43
N MET A 24 16.62 2.00 2.48
CA MET A 24 15.90 1.62 3.69
C MET A 24 15.29 2.82 4.41
N ALA A 25 15.99 3.98 4.42
CA ALA A 25 15.45 5.21 4.97
C ALA A 25 14.22 5.69 4.19
N LEU A 26 14.24 5.62 2.85
CA LEU A 26 13.11 6.00 2.01
C LEU A 26 11.91 5.08 2.25
N GLU A 27 12.12 3.76 2.28
CA GLU A 27 11.08 2.77 2.57
C GLU A 27 10.47 3.00 3.97
N HIS A 28 11.33 3.26 4.95
CA HIS A 28 10.89 3.52 6.33
C HIS A 28 10.01 4.78 6.43
N GLU A 29 10.40 5.87 5.79
CA GLU A 29 9.59 7.09 5.75
C GLU A 29 8.26 6.86 5.02
N SER A 30 8.27 6.08 3.95
CA SER A 30 7.04 5.71 3.23
C SER A 30 6.09 4.90 4.11
N LEU A 31 6.61 3.94 4.90
CA LEU A 31 5.85 3.18 5.90
C LEU A 31 5.22 4.09 6.96
N HIS A 32 5.95 5.09 7.44
CA HIS A 32 5.40 6.07 8.39
C HIS A 32 4.27 6.88 7.77
N ALA A 33 4.43 7.35 6.53
CA ALA A 33 3.38 8.11 5.83
C ALA A 33 2.11 7.26 5.66
N GLU A 34 2.24 6.01 5.21
CA GLU A 34 1.12 5.08 5.07
C GLU A 34 0.44 4.79 6.42
N THR A 35 1.24 4.51 7.45
CA THR A 35 0.74 4.23 8.81
C THR A 35 -0.06 5.41 9.37
N LEU A 36 0.44 6.63 9.23
CA LEU A 36 -0.26 7.83 9.67
C LEU A 36 -1.57 8.03 8.92
N LEU A 37 -1.59 7.78 7.60
CA LEU A 37 -2.80 7.90 6.79
C LEU A 37 -3.88 6.92 7.25
N TYR A 38 -3.58 5.63 7.39
CA TYR A 38 -4.61 4.68 7.83
C TYR A 38 -5.03 4.90 9.29
N MET A 39 -4.13 5.34 10.17
CA MET A 39 -4.48 5.71 11.53
C MET A 39 -5.46 6.88 11.58
N LEU A 40 -5.26 7.90 10.75
CA LEU A 40 -6.19 9.03 10.63
C LEU A 40 -7.54 8.57 10.10
N LEU A 41 -7.57 7.73 9.06
CA LEU A 41 -8.81 7.17 8.51
C LEU A 41 -9.59 6.34 9.55
N GLN A 42 -8.90 5.51 10.34
CA GLN A 42 -9.52 4.72 11.42
C GLN A 42 -10.07 5.57 12.56
N ARG A 43 -9.56 6.78 12.72
CA ARG A 43 -10.05 7.76 13.73
C ARG A 43 -11.09 8.72 13.19
N ALA A 44 -11.54 8.55 11.97
CA ALA A 44 -12.60 9.35 11.38
C ALA A 44 -13.85 9.30 12.28
N GLY A 45 -14.46 10.45 12.52
CA GLY A 45 -15.65 10.57 13.38
C GLY A 45 -15.39 10.51 14.89
N THR A 46 -14.14 10.34 15.35
CA THR A 46 -13.81 10.32 16.79
C THR A 46 -13.46 11.70 17.38
N GLY A 47 -13.66 12.78 16.61
CA GLY A 47 -13.26 14.15 17.00
C GLY A 47 -11.77 14.43 16.78
N THR A 48 -11.04 13.55 16.11
CA THR A 48 -9.66 13.83 15.70
C THR A 48 -9.66 14.89 14.62
N ILE A 49 -8.99 16.00 14.88
CA ILE A 49 -8.88 17.12 13.94
C ILE A 49 -7.66 16.90 13.06
N PRO A 50 -7.78 17.05 11.73
CA PRO A 50 -6.63 17.00 10.83
C PRO A 50 -5.57 18.05 11.21
N PRO A 51 -4.29 17.79 10.92
CA PRO A 51 -3.24 18.76 11.20
C PRO A 51 -3.43 20.06 10.39
N PRO A 52 -2.88 21.18 10.85
CA PRO A 52 -2.92 22.44 10.10
C PRO A 52 -2.36 22.27 8.70
N GLY A 53 -3.06 22.81 7.70
CA GLY A 53 -2.67 22.69 6.29
C GLY A 53 -3.14 21.39 5.60
N PHE A 54 -3.85 20.51 6.31
CA PHE A 54 -4.50 19.36 5.67
C PHE A 54 -5.57 19.86 4.68
N ALA A 55 -5.47 19.42 3.45
CA ALA A 55 -6.47 19.69 2.41
C ALA A 55 -7.28 18.42 2.17
N VAL A 56 -8.60 18.54 2.27
CA VAL A 56 -9.50 17.44 1.88
C VAL A 56 -9.31 17.19 0.38
N PRO A 57 -9.08 15.93 -0.03
CA PRO A 57 -8.99 15.61 -1.44
C PRO A 57 -10.25 16.06 -2.19
N PRO A 58 -10.14 16.48 -3.44
CA PRO A 58 -11.29 16.92 -4.24
C PRO A 58 -12.12 15.72 -4.71
N TRP A 59 -12.83 15.09 -3.78
CA TRP A 59 -13.55 13.83 -3.99
C TRP A 59 -14.50 13.86 -5.17
N ASP A 60 -15.23 14.96 -5.38
CA ASP A 60 -16.19 15.08 -6.50
C ASP A 60 -15.49 15.04 -7.85
N SER A 61 -14.37 15.74 -7.99
CA SER A 61 -13.60 15.73 -9.25
C SER A 61 -12.88 14.40 -9.48
N LEU A 62 -12.37 13.78 -8.41
CA LEU A 62 -11.78 12.45 -8.47
C LEU A 62 -12.84 11.41 -8.86
N LYS A 63 -14.01 11.45 -8.23
CA LYS A 63 -15.14 10.59 -8.59
C LYS A 63 -15.52 10.76 -10.04
N ALA A 64 -15.69 12.00 -10.50
CA ALA A 64 -16.06 12.27 -11.88
C ALA A 64 -15.02 11.72 -12.87
N SER A 65 -13.72 11.83 -12.56
CA SER A 65 -12.67 11.23 -13.40
C SER A 65 -12.68 9.71 -13.39
N TRP A 66 -12.93 9.08 -12.24
CA TRP A 66 -13.03 7.62 -12.12
C TRP A 66 -14.25 7.05 -12.82
N ASP A 67 -15.38 7.76 -12.77
CA ASP A 67 -16.62 7.34 -13.46
C ASP A 67 -16.47 7.34 -14.99
N LEU A 68 -15.49 8.04 -15.54
CA LEU A 68 -15.14 8.01 -16.97
C LEU A 68 -14.36 6.75 -17.38
N ILE A 69 -13.77 6.05 -16.40
CA ILE A 69 -13.01 4.82 -16.67
C ILE A 69 -14.02 3.70 -16.96
N PRO A 70 -13.97 3.08 -18.16
CA PRO A 70 -14.90 2.02 -18.47
C PRO A 70 -14.71 0.85 -17.50
N PRO A 71 -15.81 0.21 -17.08
CA PRO A 71 -15.71 -0.98 -16.24
C PRO A 71 -14.94 -2.09 -16.98
N PRO A 72 -14.29 -3.00 -16.26
CA PRO A 72 -13.59 -4.12 -16.88
C PRO A 72 -14.59 -5.02 -17.62
N ARG A 73 -14.08 -5.72 -18.62
CA ARG A 73 -14.91 -6.64 -19.42
C ARG A 73 -15.47 -7.81 -18.60
N ALA A 74 -14.84 -8.15 -17.51
CA ALA A 74 -15.24 -9.20 -16.59
C ALA A 74 -15.03 -8.76 -15.14
N ALA A 75 -15.93 -9.18 -14.24
CA ALA A 75 -15.82 -8.88 -12.80
C ALA A 75 -14.66 -9.62 -12.11
N THR A 76 -14.22 -10.73 -12.71
CA THR A 76 -13.16 -11.58 -12.17
C THR A 76 -12.12 -11.89 -13.22
N ILE A 77 -10.92 -12.20 -12.76
CA ILE A 77 -9.82 -12.71 -13.57
C ILE A 77 -9.37 -14.06 -13.02
N THR A 78 -9.06 -14.98 -13.91
CA THR A 78 -8.45 -16.26 -13.54
C THR A 78 -6.96 -16.21 -13.80
N LEU A 79 -6.17 -16.53 -12.79
CA LEU A 79 -4.71 -16.54 -12.78
C LEU A 79 -4.18 -17.93 -12.46
N GLY A 80 -2.95 -18.21 -12.87
CA GLY A 80 -2.28 -19.47 -12.63
C GLY A 80 -2.83 -20.64 -13.47
N PRO A 81 -2.32 -21.87 -13.25
CA PRO A 81 -1.22 -22.17 -12.34
C PRO A 81 0.08 -21.51 -12.77
N ALA A 82 0.93 -21.14 -11.83
CA ALA A 82 2.22 -20.54 -12.11
C ALA A 82 3.19 -20.77 -10.93
N THR A 83 4.46 -20.84 -11.26
CA THR A 83 5.53 -20.77 -10.27
C THR A 83 5.96 -19.32 -10.15
N ILE A 84 5.86 -18.75 -8.95
CA ILE A 84 6.24 -17.37 -8.67
C ILE A 84 7.46 -17.32 -7.78
N THR A 85 8.27 -16.28 -7.94
CA THR A 85 9.39 -15.97 -7.06
C THR A 85 9.00 -14.86 -6.12
N LEU A 86 9.22 -15.07 -4.84
CA LEU A 86 8.98 -14.10 -3.76
C LEU A 86 10.30 -13.77 -3.10
N GLY A 87 10.47 -12.48 -2.78
CA GLY A 87 11.68 -11.97 -2.14
C GLY A 87 12.87 -11.91 -3.10
N HIS A 88 14.01 -11.64 -2.55
CA HIS A 88 15.27 -11.45 -3.28
C HIS A 88 16.47 -12.01 -2.48
N ASP A 89 17.65 -12.05 -3.12
CA ASP A 89 18.88 -12.55 -2.51
C ASP A 89 19.76 -11.37 -2.11
N ASP A 90 19.24 -10.53 -1.23
CA ASP A 90 20.03 -9.47 -0.61
C ASP A 90 20.59 -9.94 0.75
N SER A 91 21.85 -9.63 1.02
CA SER A 91 22.51 -9.92 2.29
C SER A 91 23.43 -8.78 2.68
N GLU A 92 23.34 -8.35 3.93
CA GLU A 92 24.22 -7.30 4.47
C GLU A 92 25.70 -7.71 4.52
N ILE A 93 25.98 -9.01 4.48
CA ILE A 93 27.36 -9.54 4.51
C ILE A 93 28.20 -9.01 3.33
N GLY A 94 27.55 -8.75 2.20
CA GLY A 94 28.22 -8.18 1.03
C GLY A 94 28.56 -6.70 1.13
N ASP A 95 27.95 -5.94 2.02
CA ASP A 95 28.03 -4.48 2.06
C ASP A 95 29.43 -3.95 2.37
N GLU A 96 30.25 -4.70 3.10
CA GLU A 96 31.61 -4.32 3.43
C GLU A 96 32.62 -4.69 2.33
N ASN A 97 32.27 -5.62 1.45
CA ASN A 97 33.19 -6.18 0.46
C ASN A 97 32.86 -5.76 -0.98
N ASP A 98 31.64 -5.28 -1.21
CA ASP A 98 31.18 -4.87 -2.54
C ASP A 98 30.88 -3.37 -2.55
N SER A 99 31.61 -2.64 -3.39
CA SER A 99 31.45 -1.21 -3.56
C SER A 99 30.45 -0.85 -4.64
N THR A 100 29.95 -1.82 -5.41
CA THR A 100 29.03 -1.58 -6.51
C THR A 100 27.58 -1.68 -6.04
N ILE A 101 26.76 -0.77 -6.56
CA ILE A 101 25.30 -0.77 -6.35
C ILE A 101 24.55 -1.10 -7.64
N GLU A 102 25.27 -1.29 -8.76
CA GLU A 102 24.68 -1.56 -10.04
C GLU A 102 23.97 -2.92 -10.05
N ASN A 103 22.71 -2.92 -10.50
CA ASN A 103 21.86 -4.11 -10.56
C ASN A 103 21.66 -4.81 -9.20
N HIS A 104 21.82 -4.06 -8.09
CA HIS A 104 21.61 -4.59 -6.76
C HIS A 104 20.19 -4.25 -6.26
N GLU A 105 19.52 -5.25 -5.69
CA GLU A 105 18.23 -5.11 -5.02
C GLU A 105 18.45 -5.05 -3.52
N PHE A 106 18.00 -3.98 -2.87
CA PHE A 106 17.99 -3.88 -1.42
C PHE A 106 16.62 -4.30 -0.89
N GLY A 107 16.60 -4.86 0.32
CA GLY A 107 15.36 -5.24 0.98
C GLY A 107 15.50 -5.44 2.47
N TRP A 108 14.35 -5.66 3.11
CA TRP A 108 14.27 -5.94 4.54
C TRP A 108 14.65 -7.38 4.85
N ASP A 109 14.99 -7.65 6.10
CA ASP A 109 15.39 -8.97 6.58
C ASP A 109 14.36 -10.07 6.35
N ASN A 110 13.08 -9.71 6.34
CA ASN A 110 11.96 -10.63 6.07
C ASN A 110 11.64 -10.82 4.57
N GLU A 111 12.31 -10.09 3.68
CA GLU A 111 12.13 -10.20 2.23
C GLU A 111 13.15 -11.14 1.57
N HIS A 112 14.09 -11.66 2.32
CA HIS A 112 15.08 -12.65 1.85
C HIS A 112 15.16 -13.85 2.80
N PRO A 113 15.66 -15.00 2.35
CA PRO A 113 16.15 -15.29 1.00
C PRO A 113 15.02 -15.42 -0.02
N ARG A 114 15.35 -15.27 -1.30
CA ARG A 114 14.46 -15.55 -2.41
C ARG A 114 13.89 -16.96 -2.32
N ARG A 115 12.59 -17.09 -2.53
CA ARG A 115 11.91 -18.39 -2.51
C ARG A 115 10.97 -18.55 -3.67
N THR A 116 10.84 -19.75 -4.15
CA THR A 116 9.95 -20.13 -5.23
C THR A 116 8.74 -20.86 -4.67
N VAL A 117 7.53 -20.47 -5.14
CA VAL A 117 6.25 -21.03 -4.68
C VAL A 117 5.40 -21.41 -5.88
N ASP A 118 4.86 -22.61 -5.88
CA ASP A 118 3.89 -23.02 -6.87
C ASP A 118 2.49 -22.58 -6.44
N VAL A 119 1.85 -21.76 -7.27
CA VAL A 119 0.51 -21.24 -7.06
C VAL A 119 -0.46 -21.95 -7.99
N GLY A 120 -1.46 -22.63 -7.43
CA GLY A 120 -2.52 -23.26 -8.21
C GLY A 120 -3.37 -22.24 -8.97
N LYS A 121 -4.19 -22.72 -9.90
CA LYS A 121 -5.17 -21.88 -10.59
C LYS A 121 -6.21 -21.34 -9.62
N PHE A 122 -6.46 -20.02 -9.66
CA PHE A 122 -7.49 -19.37 -8.85
C PHE A 122 -8.18 -18.25 -9.62
N THR A 123 -9.36 -17.87 -9.14
CA THR A 123 -10.13 -16.74 -9.67
C THR A 123 -10.29 -15.69 -8.60
N ILE A 124 -9.99 -14.46 -8.95
CA ILE A 124 -10.04 -13.31 -8.06
C ILE A 124 -10.81 -12.16 -8.70
N SER A 125 -11.48 -11.34 -7.90
CA SER A 125 -12.02 -10.08 -8.36
C SER A 125 -10.86 -9.17 -8.79
N TRP A 126 -11.03 -8.49 -9.91
CA TRP A 126 -9.98 -7.62 -10.46
C TRP A 126 -9.77 -6.34 -9.63
N ARG A 127 -10.68 -6.01 -8.74
CA ARG A 127 -10.63 -4.87 -7.84
C ARG A 127 -11.10 -5.23 -6.43
N PRO A 128 -10.76 -4.43 -5.41
CA PRO A 128 -11.34 -4.57 -4.08
C PRO A 128 -12.88 -4.45 -4.09
N VAL A 129 -13.52 -5.05 -3.09
CA VAL A 129 -14.96 -4.89 -2.84
C VAL A 129 -15.25 -3.43 -2.51
N THR A 130 -16.26 -2.86 -3.14
CA THR A 130 -16.69 -1.49 -2.88
C THR A 130 -17.61 -1.38 -1.65
N ASN A 131 -17.72 -0.18 -1.09
CA ASN A 131 -18.69 0.09 -0.03
C ASN A 131 -20.13 -0.26 -0.46
N GLY A 132 -20.49 0.01 -1.70
CA GLY A 132 -21.84 -0.33 -2.24
C GLY A 132 -22.09 -1.84 -2.29
N GLU A 133 -21.11 -2.64 -2.69
CA GLU A 133 -21.21 -4.09 -2.70
C GLU A 133 -21.29 -4.66 -1.28
N LEU A 134 -20.45 -4.15 -0.37
CA LEU A 134 -20.50 -4.54 1.03
C LEU A 134 -21.83 -4.14 1.69
N TYR A 135 -22.35 -2.95 1.38
CA TYR A 135 -23.67 -2.51 1.85
C TYR A 135 -24.79 -3.46 1.35
N SER A 136 -24.78 -3.79 0.06
CA SER A 136 -25.76 -4.73 -0.51
C SER A 136 -25.72 -6.09 0.18
N PHE A 137 -24.53 -6.62 0.42
CA PHE A 137 -24.36 -7.86 1.18
C PHE A 137 -24.87 -7.71 2.62
N TYR A 138 -24.50 -6.60 3.28
CA TYR A 138 -24.88 -6.35 4.68
C TYR A 138 -26.39 -6.34 4.87
N ILE A 139 -27.15 -5.63 4.04
CA ILE A 139 -28.60 -5.53 4.19
C ILE A 139 -29.36 -6.81 3.80
N THR A 140 -28.78 -7.66 2.95
CA THR A 140 -29.42 -8.89 2.47
C THR A 140 -29.07 -10.11 3.31
N GLU A 141 -27.81 -10.26 3.68
CA GLU A 141 -27.30 -11.47 4.32
C GLU A 141 -26.41 -11.22 5.55
N GLY A 142 -25.79 -10.07 5.62
CA GLY A 142 -24.69 -9.78 6.57
C GLY A 142 -25.14 -9.26 7.92
N LYS A 143 -26.36 -8.72 8.05
CA LYS A 143 -26.83 -7.97 9.22
C LYS A 143 -26.69 -8.72 10.56
N ASP A 144 -26.85 -10.04 10.52
CA ASP A 144 -26.72 -10.91 11.68
C ASP A 144 -25.41 -11.71 11.70
N LYS A 145 -24.54 -11.50 10.71
CA LYS A 145 -23.30 -12.28 10.52
C LYS A 145 -22.03 -11.47 10.73
N ILE A 146 -22.08 -10.16 10.47
CA ILE A 146 -20.94 -9.28 10.59
C ILE A 146 -21.33 -8.00 11.31
N GLU A 147 -20.35 -7.40 12.01
CA GLU A 147 -20.49 -6.06 12.56
C GLU A 147 -20.36 -5.02 11.44
N LEU A 148 -20.89 -3.82 11.68
CA LEU A 148 -20.65 -2.69 10.79
C LEU A 148 -19.16 -2.37 10.72
N PRO A 149 -18.61 -2.09 9.53
CA PRO A 149 -17.26 -1.55 9.43
C PRO A 149 -17.06 -0.34 10.36
N ALA A 150 -15.89 -0.22 10.96
CA ALA A 150 -15.59 0.88 11.90
C ALA A 150 -15.72 2.28 11.26
N SER A 151 -15.60 2.36 9.92
CA SER A 151 -15.80 3.59 9.16
C SER A 151 -17.26 3.88 8.80
N TRP A 152 -18.21 3.04 9.20
CA TRP A 152 -19.63 3.25 8.95
C TRP A 152 -20.36 3.65 10.22
N ILE A 153 -21.30 4.56 10.07
CA ILE A 153 -22.15 5.05 11.16
C ILE A 153 -23.61 4.74 10.82
N LYS A 154 -24.33 4.20 11.77
CA LYS A 154 -25.76 3.99 11.64
C LYS A 154 -26.53 5.12 12.33
N GLU A 155 -27.29 5.88 11.54
CA GLU A 155 -28.20 6.93 12.02
C GLU A 155 -29.65 6.57 11.66
N GLY A 156 -30.40 6.08 12.63
CA GLY A 156 -31.75 5.56 12.38
C GLY A 156 -31.72 4.38 11.39
N ASP A 157 -32.39 4.52 10.26
CA ASP A 157 -32.40 3.52 9.21
C ASP A 157 -31.34 3.74 8.12
N GLN A 158 -30.54 4.79 8.24
CA GLN A 158 -29.48 5.11 7.28
C GLN A 158 -28.12 4.60 7.77
N ILE A 159 -27.32 4.15 6.81
CA ILE A 159 -25.91 3.85 7.02
C ILE A 159 -25.08 4.85 6.23
N LEU A 160 -24.23 5.57 6.93
CA LEU A 160 -23.34 6.59 6.38
C LEU A 160 -21.91 6.10 6.46
N VAL A 161 -21.11 6.44 5.47
CA VAL A 161 -19.66 6.26 5.54
C VAL A 161 -19.06 7.51 6.17
N SER A 162 -18.32 7.32 7.26
CA SER A 162 -17.58 8.43 7.86
C SER A 162 -16.45 8.83 6.92
N SER A 163 -16.47 10.06 6.44
CA SER A 163 -15.38 10.68 5.69
C SER A 163 -14.94 11.95 6.40
N HIS A 164 -13.66 12.23 6.38
CA HIS A 164 -13.12 13.51 6.86
C HIS A 164 -13.41 14.64 5.87
#